data_b9f98ca0e0d89524ae9ea5dc690d2901
#
_entry.id   b9f98ca0e0d89524ae9ea5dc690d2901
#
_cell.length_a   1.000
_cell.length_b   1.000
_cell.length_c   1.000
_cell.angle_alpha   90.00
_cell.angle_beta   90.00
_cell.angle_gamma   90.00
#
_symmetry.space_group_name_H-M   'P 1'
#
loop_
_entity.id
_entity.type
_entity.pdbx_description
1 polymer ?
#
loop_
_entity_poly.entity_id
_entity_poly.type
_entity_poly.pdbx_seq_one_letter_code
_entity_poly.pdbx_strand_id
1 'polypeptide(L)'
;MEEYVVLVDENDQPIGRMEKQAAHVTPHLHRAFSIFIFNSKGELLMQQRALSKYHSPGLWTNTCCSHPRDGETLAEATERRLQEEMGMTCKMHEVYTFIYKAPVGQGLTEHEFDHVWIGQSDDIPQINREEVESWKYMSLKDLSEDIQLHPELYTEWFKITFEEMTRHAELLGI
;
A
#
# COMPACT_ATOMS: atom_id res chain seq x y z
N MET A 1 -6.67 19.72 -6.59
CA MET A 1 -5.58 20.09 -5.65
C MET A 1 -4.35 19.26 -5.98
N GLU A 2 -3.22 19.92 -6.21
CA GLU A 2 -1.96 19.20 -6.43
C GLU A 2 -1.53 18.49 -5.17
N GLU A 3 -1.16 17.22 -5.30
CA GLU A 3 -0.60 16.42 -4.22
C GLU A 3 0.93 16.36 -4.36
N TYR A 4 1.62 16.49 -3.25
CA TYR A 4 3.08 16.43 -3.19
C TYR A 4 3.52 15.21 -2.40
N VAL A 5 4.61 14.59 -2.84
CA VAL A 5 5.29 13.51 -2.12
C VAL A 5 6.59 14.04 -1.50
N VAL A 6 7.01 13.40 -0.42
CA VAL A 6 8.28 13.72 0.25
C VAL A 6 9.41 12.95 -0.42
N LEU A 7 10.33 13.66 -1.08
CA LEU A 7 11.53 13.05 -1.62
C LEU A 7 12.48 12.69 -0.49
N VAL A 8 13.07 11.50 -0.56
CA VAL A 8 14.01 11.01 0.46
C VAL A 8 15.26 10.43 -0.18
N ASP A 9 16.33 10.34 0.62
CA ASP A 9 17.52 9.57 0.25
C ASP A 9 17.36 8.09 0.68
N GLU A 10 18.40 7.29 0.45
CA GLU A 10 18.39 5.86 0.80
C GLU A 10 18.30 5.58 2.31
N ASN A 11 18.47 6.59 3.14
CA ASN A 11 18.34 6.52 4.59
C ASN A 11 17.03 7.14 5.09
N ASP A 12 16.06 7.37 4.20
CA ASP A 12 14.76 7.97 4.51
C ASP A 12 14.85 9.41 5.05
N GLN A 13 15.94 10.11 4.72
CA GLN A 13 16.07 11.51 5.09
C GLN A 13 15.40 12.40 4.06
N PRO A 14 14.53 13.34 4.47
CA PRO A 14 13.86 14.24 3.52
C PRO A 14 14.89 15.12 2.80
N ILE A 15 14.79 15.15 1.46
CA ILE A 15 15.65 15.97 0.62
C ILE A 15 14.88 16.96 -0.25
N GLY A 16 13.55 16.98 -0.15
CA GLY A 16 12.70 17.89 -0.90
C GLY A 16 11.30 17.35 -1.04
N ARG A 17 10.52 17.95 -1.92
CA ARG A 17 9.19 17.49 -2.29
C ARG A 17 9.00 17.62 -3.79
N MET A 18 8.09 16.84 -4.33
CA MET A 18 7.76 16.87 -5.75
C MET A 18 6.26 16.62 -5.92
N GLU A 19 5.68 17.21 -6.96
CA GLU A 19 4.31 16.90 -7.34
C GLU A 19 4.22 15.39 -7.64
N LYS A 20 3.18 14.76 -7.14
CA LYS A 20 3.01 13.29 -7.13
C LYS A 20 3.15 12.66 -8.52
N GLN A 21 2.44 13.21 -9.50
CA GLN A 21 2.49 12.64 -10.85
C GLN A 21 3.86 12.82 -11.51
N ALA A 22 4.50 13.96 -11.29
CA ALA A 22 5.86 14.22 -11.78
C ALA A 22 6.87 13.22 -11.21
N ALA A 23 6.73 12.84 -9.94
CA ALA A 23 7.59 11.84 -9.30
C ALA A 23 7.46 10.44 -9.90
N HIS A 24 6.36 10.15 -10.60
CA HIS A 24 6.13 8.87 -11.29
C HIS A 24 6.54 8.92 -12.77
N VAL A 25 6.42 10.07 -13.41
CA VAL A 25 6.86 10.26 -14.81
C VAL A 25 8.38 10.19 -14.90
N THR A 26 9.08 10.92 -14.03
CA THR A 26 10.53 10.83 -13.86
C THR A 26 10.75 10.24 -12.47
N PRO A 27 11.01 8.92 -12.35
CA PRO A 27 10.98 8.25 -11.05
C PRO A 27 12.01 8.82 -10.07
N HIS A 28 11.50 9.36 -8.97
CA HIS A 28 12.30 9.86 -7.85
C HIS A 28 11.94 9.07 -6.60
N LEU A 29 12.95 8.73 -5.81
CA LEU A 29 12.74 8.04 -4.54
C LEU A 29 11.94 8.94 -3.60
N HIS A 30 10.77 8.48 -3.21
CA HIS A 30 9.87 9.21 -2.31
C HIS A 30 9.31 8.31 -1.23
N ARG A 31 8.89 8.92 -0.12
CA ARG A 31 8.36 8.20 1.03
C ARG A 31 6.94 7.74 0.76
N ALA A 32 6.68 6.49 1.13
CA ALA A 32 5.37 5.86 0.97
C ALA A 32 5.10 4.92 2.14
N PHE A 33 3.88 4.42 2.23
CA PHE A 33 3.51 3.39 3.18
C PHE A 33 2.54 2.39 2.58
N SER A 34 2.59 1.18 3.11
CA SER A 34 1.69 0.08 2.77
C SER A 34 1.08 -0.48 4.05
N ILE A 35 -0.24 -0.56 4.09
CA ILE A 35 -1.02 -1.06 5.23
C ILE A 35 -1.55 -2.45 4.93
N PHE A 36 -1.40 -3.37 5.89
CA PHE A 36 -1.89 -4.74 5.85
C PHE A 36 -2.75 -5.00 7.08
N ILE A 37 -4.07 -5.10 6.90
CA ILE A 37 -5.02 -5.38 7.98
C ILE A 37 -5.45 -6.84 7.88
N PHE A 38 -5.32 -7.57 9.00
CA PHE A 38 -5.75 -8.96 9.13
C PHE A 38 -6.97 -9.06 10.03
N ASN A 39 -7.86 -10.00 9.72
CA ASN A 39 -8.97 -10.32 10.61
C ASN A 39 -8.55 -11.36 11.68
N SER A 40 -9.46 -11.74 12.56
CA SER A 40 -9.21 -12.71 13.62
C SER A 40 -8.96 -14.14 13.12
N LYS A 41 -9.24 -14.41 11.84
CA LYS A 41 -8.94 -15.68 11.17
C LYS A 41 -7.58 -15.70 10.50
N GLY A 42 -6.80 -14.61 10.60
CA GLY A 42 -5.51 -14.46 9.92
C GLY A 42 -5.62 -14.21 8.42
N GLU A 43 -6.79 -13.79 7.94
CA GLU A 43 -6.99 -13.44 6.54
C GLU A 43 -6.66 -11.96 6.31
N LEU A 44 -5.99 -11.68 5.19
CA LEU A 44 -5.62 -10.32 4.80
C LEU A 44 -6.77 -9.63 4.07
N LEU A 45 -7.07 -8.40 4.49
CA LEU A 45 -8.01 -7.52 3.79
C LEU A 45 -7.36 -6.98 2.53
N MET A 46 -7.84 -7.43 1.40
CA MET A 46 -7.39 -7.00 0.07
C MET A 46 -8.28 -5.91 -0.49
N GLN A 47 -7.66 -4.99 -1.23
CA GLN A 47 -8.34 -3.92 -1.95
C GLN A 47 -8.16 -4.12 -3.45
N GLN A 48 -9.23 -3.95 -4.23
CA GLN A 48 -9.14 -3.79 -5.67
C GLN A 48 -9.14 -2.30 -5.99
N ARG A 49 -8.11 -1.82 -6.67
CA ARG A 49 -7.97 -0.40 -7.04
C ARG A 49 -9.08 0.02 -8.00
N ALA A 50 -9.62 1.22 -7.82
CA ALA A 50 -10.62 1.77 -8.70
C ALA A 50 -10.13 1.76 -10.16
N LEU A 51 -11.05 1.55 -11.08
CA LEU A 51 -10.75 1.51 -12.53
C LEU A 51 -10.29 2.87 -13.08
N SER A 52 -10.58 3.96 -12.35
CA SER A 52 -10.20 5.33 -12.67
C SER A 52 -8.80 5.73 -12.19
N LYS A 53 -8.08 4.84 -11.52
CA LYS A 53 -6.73 5.15 -11.00
C LYS A 53 -5.75 5.41 -12.17
N TYR A 54 -4.85 6.39 -11.96
CA TYR A 54 -3.88 6.81 -12.99
C TYR A 54 -2.80 5.77 -13.29
N HIS A 55 -2.56 4.82 -12.38
CA HIS A 55 -1.73 3.63 -12.64
C HIS A 55 -2.33 2.41 -11.94
N SER A 56 -1.98 1.23 -12.42
CA SER A 56 -2.42 -0.06 -11.88
C SER A 56 -3.94 -0.15 -11.64
N PRO A 57 -4.80 0.38 -12.57
CA PRO A 57 -6.25 0.36 -12.36
C PRO A 57 -6.79 -1.05 -12.31
N GLY A 58 -7.75 -1.31 -11.42
CA GLY A 58 -8.43 -2.59 -11.31
C GLY A 58 -7.61 -3.73 -10.70
N LEU A 59 -6.34 -3.50 -10.35
CA LEU A 59 -5.50 -4.54 -9.75
C LEU A 59 -5.81 -4.70 -8.26
N TRP A 60 -5.61 -5.94 -7.79
CA TRP A 60 -5.70 -6.26 -6.37
C TRP A 60 -4.38 -5.94 -5.66
N THR A 61 -4.49 -5.47 -4.44
CA THR A 61 -3.35 -5.07 -3.63
C THR A 61 -3.67 -5.24 -2.14
N ASN A 62 -2.71 -4.92 -1.27
CA ASN A 62 -2.91 -4.87 0.17
C ASN A 62 -4.01 -3.88 0.56
N THR A 63 -4.30 -3.77 1.85
CA THR A 63 -5.44 -3.01 2.37
C THR A 63 -5.46 -1.55 1.92
N CYS A 64 -4.31 -0.87 1.99
CA CYS A 64 -4.20 0.55 1.62
C CYS A 64 -2.74 0.92 1.36
N CYS A 65 -2.49 1.74 0.36
CA CYS A 65 -1.16 2.29 0.04
C CYS A 65 -1.29 3.76 -0.28
N SER A 66 -0.38 4.58 0.23
CA SER A 66 -0.35 6.00 -0.09
C SER A 66 0.97 6.65 0.34
N HIS A 67 0.96 7.95 0.41
CA HIS A 67 2.11 8.79 0.74
C HIS A 67 1.74 9.75 1.87
N PRO A 68 2.67 10.06 2.81
CA PRO A 68 2.44 11.14 3.75
C PRO A 68 2.46 12.48 3.01
N ARG A 69 1.67 13.42 3.50
CA ARG A 69 1.74 14.81 3.07
C ARG A 69 2.91 15.52 3.73
N ASP A 70 3.34 16.64 3.15
CA ASP A 70 4.39 17.47 3.75
C ASP A 70 3.97 17.91 5.17
N GLY A 71 4.83 17.64 6.14
CA GLY A 71 4.57 17.92 7.56
C GLY A 71 3.72 16.89 8.30
N GLU A 72 3.19 15.88 7.62
CA GLU A 72 2.41 14.80 8.20
C GLU A 72 3.33 13.66 8.66
N THR A 73 3.09 13.11 9.85
CA THR A 73 3.79 11.90 10.29
C THR A 73 3.22 10.67 9.55
N LEU A 74 4.00 9.59 9.50
CA LEU A 74 3.51 8.33 8.91
C LEU A 74 2.30 7.78 9.66
N ALA A 75 2.28 7.87 10.99
CA ALA A 75 1.14 7.43 11.79
C ALA A 75 -0.14 8.20 11.42
N GLU A 76 -0.06 9.53 11.31
CA GLU A 76 -1.19 10.37 10.87
C GLU A 76 -1.63 10.03 9.46
N ALA A 77 -0.68 9.84 8.54
CA ALA A 77 -0.96 9.54 7.15
C ALA A 77 -1.64 8.17 6.97
N THR A 78 -1.18 7.16 7.69
CA THR A 78 -1.78 5.81 7.64
C THR A 78 -3.22 5.82 8.14
N GLU A 79 -3.49 6.48 9.26
CA GLU A 79 -4.85 6.63 9.81
C GLU A 79 -5.76 7.37 8.82
N ARG A 80 -5.30 8.48 8.30
CA ARG A 80 -6.05 9.30 7.34
C ARG A 80 -6.44 8.50 6.10
N ARG A 81 -5.47 7.85 5.46
CA ARG A 81 -5.74 7.14 4.20
C ARG A 81 -6.56 5.88 4.40
N LEU A 82 -6.37 5.16 5.49
CA LEU A 82 -7.21 4.00 5.80
C LEU A 82 -8.67 4.42 5.96
N GLN A 83 -8.92 5.55 6.62
CA GLN A 83 -10.26 6.12 6.74
C GLN A 83 -10.81 6.59 5.39
N GLU A 84 -10.00 7.30 4.59
CA GLU A 84 -10.44 7.84 3.30
C GLU A 84 -10.75 6.74 2.27
N GLU A 85 -9.96 5.69 2.21
CA GLU A 85 -10.14 4.63 1.21
C GLU A 85 -11.07 3.50 1.68
N MET A 86 -10.90 3.04 2.92
CA MET A 86 -11.56 1.84 3.42
C MET A 86 -12.62 2.11 4.49
N GLY A 87 -12.76 3.36 4.93
CA GLY A 87 -13.73 3.73 5.97
C GLY A 87 -13.47 3.04 7.31
N MET A 88 -12.21 2.76 7.62
CA MET A 88 -11.80 2.01 8.81
C MET A 88 -10.86 2.80 9.68
N THR A 89 -10.89 2.49 10.97
CA THR A 89 -9.85 2.88 11.94
C THR A 89 -9.34 1.61 12.61
N CYS A 90 -8.03 1.55 12.81
CA CYS A 90 -7.40 0.35 13.36
C CYS A 90 -6.06 0.74 13.99
N LYS A 91 -5.73 0.08 15.11
CA LYS A 91 -4.40 0.21 15.69
C LYS A 91 -3.41 -0.54 14.79
N MET A 92 -2.37 0.18 14.36
CA MET A 92 -1.36 -0.36 13.44
C MET A 92 0.04 -0.10 13.98
N HIS A 93 0.98 -0.99 13.59
CA HIS A 93 2.39 -0.87 13.93
C HIS A 93 3.23 -0.94 12.66
N GLU A 94 4.23 -0.07 12.56
CA GLU A 94 5.25 -0.20 11.52
C GLU A 94 6.12 -1.42 11.83
N VAL A 95 6.33 -2.29 10.85
CA VAL A 95 7.04 -3.56 11.06
C VAL A 95 8.36 -3.66 10.30
N TYR A 96 8.47 -3.06 9.11
CA TYR A 96 9.71 -2.97 8.35
C TYR A 96 9.61 -1.94 7.24
N THR A 97 10.73 -1.66 6.60
CA THR A 97 10.81 -0.79 5.43
C THR A 97 11.52 -1.52 4.28
N PHE A 98 11.21 -1.12 3.05
CA PHE A 98 11.93 -1.60 1.88
C PHE A 98 11.92 -0.53 0.77
N ILE A 99 12.91 -0.59 -0.11
CA ILE A 99 12.97 0.28 -1.29
C ILE A 99 12.64 -0.57 -2.51
N TYR A 100 11.77 -0.07 -3.37
CA TYR A 100 11.51 -0.73 -4.64
C TYR A 100 11.37 0.27 -5.77
N LYS A 101 11.60 -0.20 -7.00
CA LYS A 101 11.40 0.52 -8.23
C LYS A 101 10.74 -0.41 -9.24
N ALA A 102 9.56 -0.04 -9.72
CA ALA A 102 8.80 -0.90 -10.62
C ALA A 102 7.93 -0.09 -11.58
N PRO A 103 7.80 -0.55 -12.85
CA PRO A 103 6.83 0.02 -13.76
C PRO A 103 5.41 -0.34 -13.29
N VAL A 104 4.51 0.62 -13.34
CA VAL A 104 3.12 0.46 -12.85
C VAL A 104 2.08 0.73 -13.94
N GLY A 105 2.51 0.72 -15.19
CA GLY A 105 1.66 0.98 -16.36
C GLY A 105 1.53 2.46 -16.67
N GLN A 106 0.92 2.77 -17.82
CA GLN A 106 0.67 4.13 -18.28
C GLN A 106 1.95 4.98 -18.45
N GLY A 107 3.11 4.33 -18.68
CA GLY A 107 4.40 5.02 -18.76
C GLY A 107 4.93 5.52 -17.43
N LEU A 108 4.33 5.10 -16.33
CA LEU A 108 4.68 5.52 -14.97
C LEU A 108 5.53 4.47 -14.25
N THR A 109 6.43 4.93 -13.39
CA THR A 109 7.28 4.08 -12.56
C THR A 109 7.20 4.55 -11.11
N GLU A 110 6.99 3.59 -10.20
CA GLU A 110 7.09 3.81 -8.76
C GLU A 110 8.53 3.62 -8.32
N HIS A 111 9.05 4.55 -7.51
CA HIS A 111 10.33 4.41 -6.81
C HIS A 111 10.10 4.89 -5.39
N GLU A 112 9.90 3.95 -4.47
CA GLU A 112 9.42 4.26 -3.13
C GLU A 112 10.32 3.71 -2.03
N PHE A 113 10.48 4.53 -0.99
CA PHE A 113 10.91 4.10 0.32
C PHE A 113 9.63 3.79 1.10
N ASP A 114 9.26 2.52 1.15
CA ASP A 114 7.97 2.06 1.64
C ASP A 114 8.06 1.61 3.09
N HIS A 115 7.19 2.18 3.93
CA HIS A 115 7.02 1.78 5.33
C HIS A 115 5.83 0.84 5.44
N VAL A 116 6.06 -0.38 5.90
CA VAL A 116 5.03 -1.42 6.01
C VAL A 116 4.43 -1.44 7.40
N TRP A 117 3.11 -1.33 7.46
CA TRP A 117 2.31 -1.29 8.68
C TRP A 117 1.36 -2.46 8.73
N ILE A 118 1.25 -3.10 9.89
CA ILE A 118 0.32 -4.21 10.12
C ILE A 118 -0.64 -3.84 11.26
N GLY A 119 -1.91 -4.19 11.08
CA GLY A 119 -2.97 -4.08 12.08
C GLY A 119 -3.93 -5.25 12.04
N GLN A 120 -4.79 -5.33 13.03
CA GLN A 120 -5.83 -6.35 13.11
C GLN A 120 -7.18 -5.71 13.35
N SER A 121 -8.19 -6.13 12.58
CA SER A 121 -9.57 -5.68 12.72
C SER A 121 -10.53 -6.68 12.07
N ASP A 122 -11.67 -6.89 12.70
CA ASP A 122 -12.79 -7.66 12.13
C ASP A 122 -13.87 -6.74 11.56
N ASP A 123 -13.62 -5.44 11.50
CA ASP A 123 -14.58 -4.48 10.96
C ASP A 123 -14.82 -4.71 9.47
N ILE A 124 -16.03 -4.40 9.04
CA ILE A 124 -16.41 -4.44 7.63
C ILE A 124 -16.02 -3.10 7.01
N PRO A 125 -15.20 -3.10 5.94
CA PRO A 125 -14.84 -1.86 5.27
C PRO A 125 -16.03 -1.10 4.69
N GLN A 126 -15.94 0.23 4.72
CA GLN A 126 -16.86 1.12 4.02
C GLN A 126 -16.06 1.85 2.95
N ILE A 127 -15.93 1.21 1.79
CA ILE A 127 -15.03 1.67 0.74
C ILE A 127 -15.50 2.96 0.07
N ASN A 128 -14.53 3.82 -0.25
CA ASN A 128 -14.74 4.98 -1.11
C ASN A 128 -14.60 4.53 -2.57
N ARG A 129 -15.69 4.55 -3.31
CA ARG A 129 -15.75 4.08 -4.70
C ARG A 129 -14.90 4.87 -5.68
N GLU A 130 -14.47 6.06 -5.33
CA GLU A 130 -13.54 6.84 -6.15
C GLU A 130 -12.11 6.29 -6.06
N GLU A 131 -11.78 5.58 -4.97
CA GLU A 131 -10.45 5.03 -4.72
C GLU A 131 -10.41 3.51 -4.86
N VAL A 132 -11.49 2.83 -4.49
CA VAL A 132 -11.57 1.37 -4.32
C VAL A 132 -12.77 0.80 -5.05
N GLU A 133 -12.53 -0.15 -5.95
CA GLU A 133 -13.59 -0.86 -6.69
C GLU A 133 -14.27 -1.92 -5.82
N SER A 134 -13.47 -2.72 -5.10
CA SER A 134 -13.97 -3.85 -4.32
C SER A 134 -12.96 -4.22 -3.22
N TRP A 135 -13.38 -5.10 -2.32
CA TRP A 135 -12.54 -5.65 -1.26
C TRP A 135 -12.91 -7.09 -0.97
N LYS A 136 -11.98 -7.84 -0.40
CA LYS A 136 -12.20 -9.21 0.09
C LYS A 136 -11.16 -9.58 1.12
N TYR A 137 -11.48 -10.51 2.00
CA TYR A 137 -10.50 -11.18 2.84
C TYR A 137 -10.00 -12.45 2.16
N MET A 138 -8.70 -12.70 2.23
CA MET A 138 -8.09 -13.93 1.73
C MET A 138 -7.04 -14.45 2.70
N SER A 139 -6.97 -15.77 2.84
CA SER A 139 -5.88 -16.39 3.59
C SER A 139 -4.55 -16.16 2.87
N LEU A 140 -3.45 -16.10 3.61
CA LEU A 140 -2.12 -15.95 3.00
C LEU A 140 -1.76 -17.13 2.10
N LYS A 141 -2.26 -18.33 2.43
CA LYS A 141 -2.08 -19.51 1.59
C LYS A 141 -2.76 -19.35 0.23
N ASP A 142 -4.04 -18.97 0.22
CA ASP A 142 -4.79 -18.78 -1.02
C ASP A 142 -4.19 -17.63 -1.85
N LEU A 143 -3.75 -16.55 -1.19
CA LEU A 143 -3.04 -15.45 -1.85
C LEU A 143 -1.75 -15.89 -2.51
N SER A 144 -0.93 -16.69 -1.81
CA SER A 144 0.32 -17.20 -2.36
C SER A 144 0.08 -18.03 -3.61
N GLU A 145 -0.93 -18.89 -3.59
CA GLU A 145 -1.31 -19.72 -4.75
C GLU A 145 -1.84 -18.86 -5.90
N ASP A 146 -2.71 -17.91 -5.61
CA ASP A 146 -3.33 -17.06 -6.63
C ASP A 146 -2.31 -16.11 -7.28
N ILE A 147 -1.37 -15.56 -6.51
CA ILE A 147 -0.27 -14.74 -7.04
C ILE A 147 0.60 -15.54 -8.02
N GLN A 148 0.86 -16.81 -7.73
CA GLN A 148 1.63 -17.68 -8.63
C GLN A 148 0.86 -17.99 -9.92
N LEU A 149 -0.44 -18.23 -9.83
CA LEU A 149 -1.29 -18.55 -10.97
C LEU A 149 -1.68 -17.33 -11.81
N HIS A 150 -1.92 -16.21 -11.16
CA HIS A 150 -2.44 -14.99 -11.77
C HIS A 150 -1.69 -13.73 -11.31
N PRO A 151 -0.36 -13.66 -11.52
CA PRO A 151 0.43 -12.51 -11.05
C PRO A 151 -0.01 -11.17 -11.67
N GLU A 152 -0.63 -11.21 -12.84
CA GLU A 152 -1.13 -10.04 -13.57
C GLU A 152 -2.31 -9.34 -12.87
N LEU A 153 -2.97 -10.01 -11.92
CA LEU A 153 -4.09 -9.45 -11.17
C LEU A 153 -3.66 -8.59 -9.98
N TYR A 154 -2.37 -8.59 -9.66
CA TYR A 154 -1.83 -7.96 -8.44
C TYR A 154 -0.86 -6.84 -8.76
N THR A 155 -0.83 -5.83 -7.90
CA THR A 155 0.12 -4.72 -8.04
C THR A 155 1.56 -5.19 -7.87
N GLU A 156 2.51 -4.47 -8.51
CA GLU A 156 3.93 -4.83 -8.46
C GLU A 156 4.49 -4.76 -7.03
N TRP A 157 4.18 -3.70 -6.28
CA TRP A 157 4.69 -3.55 -4.90
C TRP A 157 4.17 -4.63 -3.97
N PHE A 158 2.91 -5.06 -4.12
CA PHE A 158 2.35 -6.15 -3.32
C PHE A 158 3.08 -7.47 -3.56
N LYS A 159 3.34 -7.80 -4.82
CA LYS A 159 4.09 -9.01 -5.19
C LYS A 159 5.52 -8.98 -4.64
N ILE A 160 6.19 -7.83 -4.72
CA ILE A 160 7.57 -7.67 -4.24
C ILE A 160 7.66 -7.93 -2.73
N THR A 161 6.76 -7.38 -1.94
CA THR A 161 6.85 -7.45 -0.46
C THR A 161 6.09 -8.62 0.17
N PHE A 162 5.32 -9.39 -0.59
CA PHE A 162 4.40 -10.40 -0.06
C PHE A 162 5.09 -11.43 0.85
N GLU A 163 6.22 -11.97 0.45
CA GLU A 163 6.96 -12.98 1.23
C GLU A 163 7.50 -12.42 2.54
N GLU A 164 8.10 -11.23 2.48
CA GLU A 164 8.61 -10.53 3.67
C GLU A 164 7.48 -10.20 4.64
N MET A 165 6.39 -9.67 4.13
CA MET A 165 5.20 -9.35 4.92
C MET A 165 4.64 -10.59 5.61
N THR A 166 4.56 -11.72 4.90
CA THR A 166 4.08 -12.99 5.46
C THR A 166 4.93 -13.43 6.65
N ARG A 167 6.26 -13.32 6.54
CA ARG A 167 7.16 -13.64 7.66
C ARG A 167 6.90 -12.77 8.88
N HIS A 168 6.69 -11.47 8.67
CA HIS A 168 6.39 -10.55 9.76
C HIS A 168 5.03 -10.83 10.40
N ALA A 169 4.02 -11.17 9.60
CA ALA A 169 2.71 -11.57 10.13
C ALA A 169 2.82 -12.82 11.01
N GLU A 170 3.57 -13.83 10.56
CA GLU A 170 3.82 -15.05 11.35
C GLU A 170 4.52 -14.75 12.67
N LEU A 171 5.52 -13.85 12.68
CA LEU A 171 6.21 -13.42 13.90
C LEU A 171 5.28 -12.71 14.88
N LEU A 172 4.24 -12.07 14.40
CA LEU A 172 3.22 -11.43 15.22
C LEU A 172 2.10 -12.40 15.67
N GLY A 173 2.15 -13.65 15.26
CA GLY A 173 1.16 -14.65 15.61
C GLY A 173 -0.13 -14.58 14.80
N ILE A 174 -0.06 -14.02 13.62
CA ILE A 174 -1.19 -13.89 12.70
C ILE A 174 -1.30 -15.10 11.78
#